data_2488111c2bf1820e63ce07031ba7138b
#
_entry.id   2488111c2bf1820e63ce07031ba7138b
#
_cell.length_a   1.000
_cell.length_b   1.000
_cell.length_c   1.000
_cell.angle_alpha   90.00
_cell.angle_beta   90.00
_cell.angle_gamma   90.00
#
_symmetry.space_group_name_H-M   'P 1'
#
loop_
_entity.id
_entity.type
_entity.pdbx_description
1 polymer ?
#
loop_
_entity_poly.entity_id
_entity_poly.type
_entity_poly.pdbx_seq_one_letter_code
_entity_poly.pdbx_strand_id
1 'polypeptide(L)'
;MTPCKKTGMPEPIYDKAEFLAYPDKSKITTSGTERYTTSKLCNIYCSYELDERLKLQTAKNIAVNAFNPGMMPGTGLARDYSLIARLVWKYVFPVLTLFKRNVNTVRKSGRALASLLISTELEGVTGKYFDGTRQISSSKLSYNIENRKDLWRSSVNLVQLKQDESLLKLD
;
A
#
# COMPACT_ATOMS: atom_id res chain seq x y z
N MET A 1 6.30 -1.23 -3.34
CA MET A 1 7.17 -0.07 -3.04
C MET A 1 8.49 -0.28 -3.76
N THR A 2 8.81 0.56 -4.71
CA THR A 2 10.17 0.64 -5.24
C THR A 2 11.13 0.84 -4.08
N PRO A 3 12.36 0.29 -4.13
CA PRO A 3 13.32 0.44 -3.04
C PRO A 3 13.40 1.90 -2.60
N CYS A 4 13.34 2.18 -1.32
CA CYS A 4 13.32 3.53 -0.72
C CYS A 4 14.41 4.45 -1.25
N LYS A 5 15.57 3.91 -1.60
CA LYS A 5 16.68 4.65 -2.23
C LYS A 5 16.31 5.37 -3.54
N LYS A 6 15.29 4.92 -4.28
CA LYS A 6 14.85 5.55 -5.54
C LYS A 6 13.77 6.62 -5.34
N THR A 7 13.08 6.61 -4.21
CA THR A 7 11.94 7.52 -3.96
C THR A 7 12.28 8.66 -3.01
N GLY A 8 13.44 8.60 -2.33
CA GLY A 8 13.80 9.57 -1.28
C GLY A 8 12.95 9.46 -0.01
N MET A 9 12.12 8.43 0.10
CA MET A 9 11.29 8.17 1.28
C MET A 9 12.05 7.28 2.27
N PRO A 10 11.88 7.47 3.59
CA PRO A 10 12.50 6.62 4.60
C PRO A 10 11.97 5.18 4.49
N GLU A 11 12.77 4.24 4.94
CA GLU A 11 12.34 2.83 5.00
C GLU A 11 11.24 2.68 6.05
N PRO A 12 10.23 1.84 5.77
CA PRO A 12 9.19 1.55 6.75
C PRO A 12 9.78 0.75 7.92
N ILE A 13 9.31 1.05 9.12
CA ILE A 13 9.68 0.33 10.34
C ILE A 13 8.47 -0.46 10.79
N TYR A 14 8.60 -1.78 10.84
CA TYR A 14 7.59 -2.69 11.37
C TYR A 14 8.23 -3.56 12.44
N ASP A 15 7.74 -3.45 13.66
CA ASP A 15 8.10 -4.32 14.76
C ASP A 15 6.93 -5.25 15.08
N LYS A 16 5.87 -4.72 15.69
CA LYS A 16 4.60 -5.43 15.94
C LYS A 16 3.41 -4.54 15.63
N ALA A 17 2.33 -5.14 15.17
CA ALA A 17 1.10 -4.41 14.85
C ALA A 17 0.52 -3.69 16.08
N GLU A 18 0.60 -4.30 17.25
CA GLU A 18 0.14 -3.71 18.50
C GLU A 18 0.85 -2.40 18.83
N PHE A 19 2.16 -2.31 18.62
CA PHE A 19 2.93 -1.06 18.84
C PHE A 19 2.61 0.01 17.80
N LEU A 20 2.18 -0.38 16.61
CA LEU A 20 1.69 0.57 15.61
C LEU A 20 0.31 1.12 15.97
N ALA A 21 -0.56 0.29 16.56
CA ALA A 21 -1.90 0.69 16.99
C ALA A 21 -1.85 1.54 18.27
N TYR A 22 -0.99 1.18 19.21
CA TYR A 22 -0.84 1.87 20.51
C TYR A 22 0.61 2.34 20.71
N PRO A 23 1.06 3.35 19.96
CA PRO A 23 2.41 3.84 20.08
C PRO A 23 2.64 4.48 21.44
N ASP A 24 3.73 4.09 22.10
CA ASP A 24 4.19 4.78 23.31
C ASP A 24 4.60 6.22 22.96
N LYS A 25 3.81 7.17 23.43
CA LYS A 25 4.03 8.60 23.15
C LYS A 25 5.40 9.11 23.59
N SER A 26 6.01 8.49 24.61
CA SER A 26 7.34 8.84 25.10
C SER A 26 8.46 8.37 24.17
N LYS A 27 8.18 7.40 23.30
CA LYS A 27 9.13 6.76 22.37
C LYS A 27 8.84 7.08 20.92
N ILE A 28 7.90 7.97 20.60
CA ILE A 28 7.61 8.36 19.22
C ILE A 28 8.78 9.19 18.68
N THR A 29 9.78 8.49 18.15
CA THR A 29 10.91 9.09 17.40
C THR A 29 10.65 9.10 15.90
N THR A 30 9.62 8.37 15.43
CA THR A 30 9.33 8.21 14.01
C THR A 30 8.72 9.46 13.40
N SER A 31 9.29 9.90 12.28
CA SER A 31 8.76 11.01 11.50
C SER A 31 7.39 10.67 10.88
N GLY A 32 6.60 11.69 10.54
CA GLY A 32 5.33 11.49 9.82
C GLY A 32 5.52 10.71 8.51
N THR A 33 6.68 10.88 7.86
CA THR A 33 7.02 10.19 6.60
C THR A 33 7.32 8.70 6.83
N GLU A 34 7.97 8.34 7.94
CA GLU A 34 8.18 6.93 8.30
C GLU A 34 6.86 6.24 8.66
N ARG A 35 5.99 6.91 9.41
CA ARG A 35 4.65 6.38 9.68
C ARG A 35 3.85 6.16 8.40
N TYR A 36 3.97 7.10 7.45
CA TYR A 36 3.35 6.95 6.13
C TYR A 36 3.89 5.74 5.39
N THR A 37 5.22 5.57 5.28
CA THR A 37 5.80 4.41 4.58
C THR A 37 5.47 3.10 5.27
N THR A 38 5.45 3.07 6.60
CA THR A 38 5.01 1.91 7.40
C THR A 38 3.56 1.56 7.13
N SER A 39 2.64 2.55 7.10
CA SER A 39 1.24 2.29 6.77
C SER A 39 1.06 1.70 5.36
N LYS A 40 1.89 2.11 4.40
CA LYS A 40 1.87 1.52 3.05
C LYS A 40 2.43 0.10 3.02
N LEU A 41 3.41 -0.22 3.85
CA LEU A 41 3.88 -1.59 4.03
C LEU A 41 2.76 -2.46 4.62
N CYS A 42 2.05 -1.98 5.64
CA CYS A 42 0.92 -2.68 6.24
C CYS A 42 -0.18 -3.00 5.19
N ASN A 43 -0.48 -2.05 4.30
CA ASN A 43 -1.44 -2.30 3.21
C ASN A 43 -1.00 -3.46 2.29
N ILE A 44 0.30 -3.57 1.99
CA ILE A 44 0.83 -4.68 1.18
C ILE A 44 0.76 -5.99 1.97
N TYR A 45 1.09 -5.98 3.26
CA TYR A 45 0.95 -7.15 4.13
C TYR A 45 -0.50 -7.66 4.14
N CYS A 46 -1.48 -6.77 4.35
CA CYS A 46 -2.89 -7.13 4.30
C CYS A 46 -3.29 -7.73 2.95
N SER A 47 -2.83 -7.13 1.84
CA SER A 47 -3.14 -7.65 0.50
C SER A 47 -2.59 -9.06 0.29
N TYR A 48 -1.34 -9.31 0.67
CA TYR A 48 -0.72 -10.62 0.51
C TYR A 48 -1.31 -11.67 1.47
N GLU A 49 -1.64 -11.30 2.70
CA GLU A 49 -2.26 -12.23 3.64
C GLU A 49 -3.69 -12.58 3.20
N LEU A 50 -4.44 -11.60 2.72
CA LEU A 50 -5.79 -11.83 2.18
C LEU A 50 -5.75 -12.76 0.96
N ASP A 51 -4.80 -12.56 0.06
CA ASP A 51 -4.60 -13.43 -1.11
C ASP A 51 -4.34 -14.88 -0.69
N GLU A 52 -3.43 -15.10 0.27
CA GLU A 52 -3.12 -16.45 0.76
C GLU A 52 -4.32 -17.12 1.42
N ARG A 53 -5.08 -16.38 2.24
CA ARG A 53 -6.28 -16.91 2.90
C ARG A 53 -7.39 -17.25 1.91
N LEU A 54 -7.57 -16.45 0.88
CA LEU A 54 -8.54 -16.72 -0.18
C LEU A 54 -8.18 -17.96 -1.01
N LYS A 55 -6.90 -18.20 -1.27
CA LYS A 55 -6.42 -19.40 -1.95
C LYS A 55 -6.73 -20.69 -1.20
N LEU A 56 -6.72 -20.63 0.14
CA LEU A 56 -7.09 -21.78 0.96
C LEU A 56 -8.59 -22.09 0.93
N GLN A 57 -9.39 -21.15 0.47
CA GLN A 57 -10.84 -21.31 0.30
C GLN A 57 -11.17 -21.62 -1.17
N THR A 58 -11.32 -22.87 -1.48
CA THR A 58 -11.46 -23.44 -2.83
C THR A 58 -12.64 -22.93 -3.68
N ALA A 59 -13.43 -21.99 -3.22
CA ALA A 59 -14.72 -21.67 -3.81
C ALA A 59 -14.84 -20.34 -4.55
N LYS A 60 -13.80 -19.48 -4.60
CA LYS A 60 -14.00 -18.13 -5.17
C LYS A 60 -12.78 -17.65 -5.97
N ASN A 61 -12.99 -17.35 -7.24
CA ASN A 61 -12.04 -16.67 -8.12
C ASN A 61 -11.95 -15.18 -7.75
N ILE A 62 -11.39 -14.88 -6.56
CA ILE A 62 -11.17 -13.51 -6.12
C ILE A 62 -9.68 -13.21 -6.24
N ALA A 63 -9.33 -12.26 -7.09
CA ALA A 63 -7.95 -11.78 -7.22
C ALA A 63 -7.69 -10.61 -6.28
N VAL A 64 -6.59 -10.66 -5.54
CA VAL A 64 -6.13 -9.59 -4.66
C VAL A 64 -4.76 -9.13 -5.12
N ASN A 65 -4.66 -7.92 -5.62
CA ASN A 65 -3.42 -7.33 -6.10
C ASN A 65 -3.19 -5.95 -5.46
N ALA A 66 -1.93 -5.62 -5.21
CA ALA A 66 -1.55 -4.30 -4.71
C ALA A 66 -1.17 -3.39 -5.89
N PHE A 67 -1.68 -2.16 -5.87
CA PHE A 67 -1.47 -1.17 -6.93
C PHE A 67 -0.77 0.07 -6.42
N ASN A 68 0.31 0.48 -7.12
CA ASN A 68 0.97 1.76 -6.92
C ASN A 68 0.60 2.73 -8.05
N PRO A 69 -0.18 3.78 -7.77
CA PRO A 69 -0.55 4.77 -8.78
C PRO A 69 0.61 5.72 -9.16
N GLY A 70 1.73 5.68 -8.43
CA GLY A 70 2.77 6.70 -8.49
C GLY A 70 2.39 7.98 -7.73
N MET A 71 3.26 8.96 -7.80
CA MET A 71 3.00 10.29 -7.22
C MET A 71 2.04 11.07 -8.12
N MET A 72 0.93 11.53 -7.58
CA MET A 72 -0.10 12.28 -8.32
C MET A 72 -0.18 13.72 -7.80
N PRO A 73 0.56 14.66 -8.40
CA PRO A 73 0.44 16.08 -8.08
C PRO A 73 -0.99 16.58 -8.34
N GLY A 74 -1.41 17.57 -7.56
CA GLY A 74 -2.77 18.13 -7.67
C GLY A 74 -3.84 17.38 -6.87
N THR A 75 -3.49 16.26 -6.20
CA THR A 75 -4.36 15.62 -5.23
C THR A 75 -4.21 16.23 -3.83
N GLY A 76 -5.09 15.88 -2.89
CA GLY A 76 -5.05 16.36 -1.51
C GLY A 76 -3.83 15.89 -0.69
N LEU A 77 -2.83 15.27 -1.30
CA LEU A 77 -1.64 14.74 -0.60
C LEU A 77 -0.83 15.84 0.11
N ALA A 78 -0.85 17.06 -0.40
CA ALA A 78 -0.15 18.22 0.16
C ALA A 78 -1.07 19.16 0.95
N ARG A 79 -2.27 18.73 1.35
CA ARG A 79 -3.25 19.60 2.04
C ARG A 79 -2.72 20.20 3.35
N ASP A 80 -1.85 19.45 4.04
CA ASP A 80 -1.29 19.85 5.34
C ASP A 80 0.05 20.59 5.22
N TYR A 81 0.48 20.90 3.99
CA TYR A 81 1.71 21.64 3.72
C TYR A 81 1.46 23.16 3.80
N SER A 82 2.55 23.93 3.98
CA SER A 82 2.49 25.39 3.93
C SER A 82 1.91 25.89 2.59
N LEU A 83 1.36 27.10 2.57
CA LEU A 83 0.76 27.70 1.35
C LEU A 83 1.73 27.67 0.17
N ILE A 84 3.00 28.01 0.39
CA ILE A 84 4.03 28.01 -0.66
C ILE A 84 4.25 26.58 -1.19
N ALA A 85 4.40 25.61 -0.30
CA ALA A 85 4.58 24.20 -0.69
C ALA A 85 3.35 23.65 -1.43
N ARG A 86 2.14 24.08 -1.08
CA ARG A 86 0.90 23.73 -1.81
C ARG A 86 0.87 24.33 -3.21
N LEU A 87 1.32 25.57 -3.38
CA LEU A 87 1.41 26.21 -4.70
C LEU A 87 2.42 25.50 -5.60
N VAL A 88 3.62 25.21 -5.05
CA VAL A 88 4.64 24.42 -5.75
C VAL A 88 4.08 23.03 -6.13
N TRP A 89 3.41 22.34 -5.19
CA TRP A 89 2.78 21.06 -5.45
C TRP A 89 1.74 21.12 -6.57
N LYS A 90 0.92 22.19 -6.59
CA LYS A 90 -0.17 22.35 -7.55
C LYS A 90 0.32 22.75 -8.96
N TYR A 91 1.33 23.62 -9.05
CA TYR A 91 1.72 24.24 -10.33
C TYR A 91 3.06 23.73 -10.88
N VAL A 92 4.03 23.45 -10.01
CA VAL A 92 5.38 23.02 -10.44
C VAL A 92 5.46 21.51 -10.61
N PHE A 93 4.93 20.75 -9.65
CA PHE A 93 5.01 19.29 -9.69
C PHE A 93 4.29 18.64 -10.90
N PRO A 94 3.18 19.15 -11.44
CA PRO A 94 2.61 18.60 -12.69
C PRO A 94 3.58 18.62 -13.87
N VAL A 95 4.46 19.62 -13.95
CA VAL A 95 5.50 19.69 -14.99
C VAL A 95 6.48 18.52 -14.86
N LEU A 96 6.73 18.02 -13.64
CA LEU A 96 7.59 16.86 -13.40
C LEU A 96 7.01 15.56 -13.98
N THR A 97 5.71 15.51 -14.28
CA THR A 97 5.11 14.34 -14.96
C THR A 97 5.73 14.09 -16.33
N LEU A 98 6.29 15.12 -16.96
CA LEU A 98 6.94 15.03 -18.26
C LEU A 98 8.35 14.44 -18.17
N PHE A 99 9.01 14.59 -17.02
CA PHE A 99 10.44 14.24 -16.86
C PHE A 99 10.69 13.07 -15.90
N LYS A 100 9.79 12.83 -14.95
CA LYS A 100 9.96 11.77 -13.94
C LYS A 100 8.98 10.63 -14.13
N ARG A 101 9.50 9.44 -14.36
CA ARG A 101 8.73 8.21 -14.60
C ARG A 101 7.77 7.81 -13.48
N ASN A 102 8.01 8.29 -12.26
CA ASN A 102 7.22 7.95 -11.05
C ASN A 102 6.16 9.01 -10.71
N VAL A 103 6.02 10.04 -11.53
CA VAL A 103 5.03 11.10 -11.35
C VAL A 103 3.96 10.94 -12.43
N ASN A 104 2.72 10.73 -12.02
CA ASN A 104 1.61 10.43 -12.92
C ASN A 104 0.48 11.45 -12.76
N THR A 105 -0.31 11.63 -13.80
CA THR A 105 -1.60 12.34 -13.69
C THR A 105 -2.66 11.40 -13.12
N VAL A 106 -3.68 11.96 -12.46
CA VAL A 106 -4.83 11.21 -11.95
C VAL A 106 -5.48 10.38 -13.08
N ARG A 107 -5.61 10.97 -14.28
CA ARG A 107 -6.18 10.30 -15.45
C ARG A 107 -5.35 9.08 -15.88
N LYS A 108 -4.01 9.19 -15.89
CA LYS A 108 -3.12 8.08 -16.26
C LYS A 108 -3.19 6.96 -15.23
N SER A 109 -3.15 7.29 -13.94
CA SER A 109 -3.24 6.30 -12.86
C SER A 109 -4.62 5.63 -12.82
N GLY A 110 -5.70 6.40 -13.03
CA GLY A 110 -7.05 5.85 -13.12
C GLY A 110 -7.23 4.88 -14.28
N ARG A 111 -6.69 5.22 -15.47
CA ARG A 111 -6.69 4.29 -16.62
C ARG A 111 -5.89 3.03 -16.35
N ALA A 112 -4.72 3.15 -15.71
CA ALA A 112 -3.92 1.99 -15.32
C ALA A 112 -4.68 1.07 -14.35
N LEU A 113 -5.33 1.65 -13.34
CA LEU A 113 -6.16 0.87 -12.41
C LEU A 113 -7.33 0.20 -13.12
N ALA A 114 -8.04 0.92 -13.99
CA ALA A 114 -9.14 0.35 -14.77
C ALA A 114 -8.67 -0.82 -15.63
N SER A 115 -7.51 -0.69 -16.31
CA SER A 115 -6.96 -1.78 -17.13
C SER A 115 -6.61 -3.02 -16.29
N LEU A 116 -6.14 -2.85 -15.05
CA LEU A 116 -5.88 -3.99 -14.15
C LEU A 116 -7.16 -4.74 -13.75
N LEU A 117 -8.31 -4.05 -13.73
CA LEU A 117 -9.59 -4.65 -13.34
C LEU A 117 -10.31 -5.34 -14.49
N ILE A 118 -10.13 -4.86 -15.74
CA ILE A 118 -10.90 -5.33 -16.90
C ILE A 118 -10.07 -6.14 -17.91
N SER A 119 -8.75 -6.23 -17.73
CA SER A 119 -7.89 -6.97 -18.67
C SER A 119 -8.07 -8.47 -18.49
N THR A 120 -8.44 -9.13 -19.58
CA THR A 120 -8.51 -10.61 -19.64
C THR A 120 -7.13 -11.28 -19.48
N GLU A 121 -6.05 -10.57 -19.83
CA GLU A 121 -4.68 -11.06 -19.64
C GLU A 121 -4.30 -11.22 -18.15
N LEU A 122 -5.04 -10.57 -17.27
CA LEU A 122 -4.81 -10.63 -15.82
C LEU A 122 -5.82 -11.53 -15.11
N GLU A 123 -6.65 -12.25 -15.86
CA GLU A 123 -7.56 -13.22 -15.28
C GLU A 123 -6.77 -14.30 -14.52
N GLY A 124 -7.14 -14.54 -13.26
CA GLY A 124 -6.43 -15.44 -12.36
C GLY A 124 -5.10 -14.92 -11.80
N VAL A 125 -4.64 -13.73 -12.19
CA VAL A 125 -3.43 -13.12 -11.62
C VAL A 125 -3.75 -12.52 -10.26
N THR A 126 -3.19 -13.09 -9.20
CA THR A 126 -3.42 -12.68 -7.82
C THR A 126 -2.13 -12.66 -7.00
N GLY A 127 -2.12 -11.94 -5.86
CA GLY A 127 -0.95 -11.81 -4.98
C GLY A 127 0.20 -11.01 -5.60
N LYS A 128 -0.08 -10.12 -6.56
CA LYS A 128 0.94 -9.36 -7.27
C LYS A 128 0.93 -7.89 -6.89
N TYR A 129 2.08 -7.25 -7.14
CA TYR A 129 2.26 -5.82 -6.96
C TYR A 129 2.47 -5.15 -8.32
N PHE A 130 1.66 -4.13 -8.61
CA PHE A 130 1.70 -3.40 -9.86
C PHE A 130 2.15 -1.95 -9.66
N ASP A 131 3.13 -1.51 -10.45
CA ASP A 131 3.52 -0.12 -10.60
C ASP A 131 2.94 0.44 -11.91
N GLY A 132 1.81 1.12 -11.81
CA GLY A 132 0.95 1.36 -12.95
C GLY A 132 0.43 0.04 -13.51
N THR A 133 0.63 -0.22 -14.79
CA THR A 133 0.24 -1.48 -15.44
C THR A 133 1.31 -2.57 -15.38
N ARG A 134 2.49 -2.27 -14.83
CA ARG A 134 3.60 -3.24 -14.81
C ARG A 134 3.62 -4.03 -13.52
N GLN A 135 3.60 -5.34 -13.63
CA GLN A 135 3.89 -6.22 -12.50
C GLN A 135 5.38 -6.09 -12.14
N ILE A 136 5.66 -5.80 -10.87
CA ILE A 136 7.01 -5.73 -10.32
C ILE A 136 7.05 -6.37 -8.93
N SER A 137 8.24 -6.65 -8.43
CA SER A 137 8.40 -7.04 -7.03
C SER A 137 8.19 -5.83 -6.12
N SER A 138 7.47 -6.02 -5.02
CA SER A 138 7.37 -5.05 -3.94
C SER A 138 8.66 -4.99 -3.11
N SER A 139 8.70 -4.26 -2.00
CA SER A 139 9.88 -4.20 -1.13
C SER A 139 10.18 -5.57 -0.53
N LYS A 140 11.46 -5.86 -0.25
CA LYS A 140 11.86 -7.12 0.41
C LYS A 140 11.14 -7.35 1.74
N LEU A 141 10.94 -6.28 2.51
CA LEU A 141 10.22 -6.34 3.79
C LEU A 141 8.79 -6.86 3.63
N SER A 142 8.12 -6.54 2.53
CA SER A 142 6.72 -6.94 2.32
C SER A 142 6.51 -8.45 2.14
N TYR A 143 7.59 -9.20 1.96
CA TYR A 143 7.56 -10.67 1.88
C TYR A 143 7.80 -11.36 3.23
N ASN A 144 7.95 -10.61 4.33
CA ASN A 144 8.09 -11.18 5.66
C ASN A 144 6.75 -11.77 6.12
N ILE A 145 6.68 -13.10 6.15
CA ILE A 145 5.46 -13.86 6.45
C ILE A 145 5.04 -13.66 7.91
N GLU A 146 5.98 -13.62 8.85
CA GLU A 146 5.67 -13.47 10.28
C GLU A 146 5.04 -12.10 10.56
N ASN A 147 5.61 -11.02 10.02
CA ASN A 147 5.05 -9.68 10.16
C ASN A 147 3.67 -9.57 9.51
N ARG A 148 3.47 -10.24 8.39
CA ARG A 148 2.18 -10.27 7.68
C ARG A 148 1.10 -10.95 8.51
N LYS A 149 1.42 -12.11 9.11
CA LYS A 149 0.53 -12.84 10.01
C LYS A 149 0.28 -12.09 11.32
N ASP A 150 1.32 -11.47 11.89
CA ASP A 150 1.20 -10.63 13.09
C ASP A 150 0.22 -9.49 12.85
N LEU A 151 0.37 -8.76 11.73
CA LEU A 151 -0.54 -7.67 11.37
C LEU A 151 -1.98 -8.16 11.24
N TRP A 152 -2.20 -9.29 10.56
CA TRP A 152 -3.54 -9.86 10.37
C TRP A 152 -4.19 -10.20 11.70
N ARG A 153 -3.54 -11.02 12.54
CA ARG A 153 -4.07 -11.43 13.85
C ARG A 153 -4.35 -10.26 14.76
N SER A 154 -3.41 -9.32 14.85
CA SER A 154 -3.58 -8.12 15.66
C SER A 154 -4.74 -7.25 15.14
N SER A 155 -4.89 -7.12 13.82
CA SER A 155 -6.00 -6.37 13.24
C SER A 155 -7.35 -7.02 13.56
N VAL A 156 -7.48 -8.34 13.41
CA VAL A 156 -8.68 -9.10 13.78
C VAL A 156 -9.04 -8.88 15.25
N ASN A 157 -8.05 -8.99 16.14
CA ASN A 157 -8.25 -8.79 17.57
C ASN A 157 -8.66 -7.35 17.92
N LEU A 158 -8.01 -6.35 17.31
CA LEU A 158 -8.28 -4.93 17.57
C LEU A 158 -9.69 -4.51 17.16
N VAL A 159 -10.21 -5.07 16.07
CA VAL A 159 -11.58 -4.79 15.61
C VAL A 159 -12.59 -5.78 16.19
N GLN A 160 -12.14 -6.74 17.01
CA GLN A 160 -12.97 -7.79 17.63
C GLN A 160 -13.79 -8.59 16.60
N LEU A 161 -13.23 -8.80 15.38
CA LEU A 161 -13.89 -9.55 14.33
C LEU A 161 -14.06 -11.02 14.73
N LYS A 162 -15.29 -11.53 14.70
CA LYS A 162 -15.60 -12.91 15.06
C LYS A 162 -15.62 -13.81 13.83
N GLN A 163 -15.39 -15.12 14.06
CA GLN A 163 -15.35 -16.09 12.97
C GLN A 163 -16.68 -16.22 12.22
N ASP A 164 -17.81 -16.03 12.91
CA ASP A 164 -19.15 -16.04 12.31
C ASP A 164 -19.46 -14.81 11.45
N GLU A 165 -18.69 -13.75 11.60
CA GLU A 165 -18.76 -12.51 10.78
C GLU A 165 -17.90 -12.58 9.54
N SER A 166 -17.10 -13.63 9.36
CA SER A 166 -16.14 -13.76 8.26
C SER A 166 -16.21 -15.14 7.61
N LEU A 167 -16.18 -15.12 6.27
CA LEU A 167 -16.01 -16.36 5.48
C LEU A 167 -14.54 -16.83 5.49
N LEU A 168 -13.60 -15.97 5.87
CA LEU A 168 -12.18 -16.31 5.96
C LEU A 168 -11.87 -16.91 7.33
N LYS A 169 -10.95 -17.86 7.39
CA LYS A 169 -10.34 -18.24 8.67
C LYS A 169 -9.56 -17.06 9.23
N LEU A 170 -9.83 -16.71 10.49
CA LEU A 170 -9.25 -15.53 11.15
C LEU A 170 -7.96 -15.84 11.92
N ASP A 171 -7.72 -17.10 12.24
CA ASP A 171 -6.53 -17.65 12.92
C ASP A 171 -5.33 -17.89 11.98
#